data_9fdd2c0ed099d60ba9290199921c42e9
#
_entry.id   9fdd2c0ed099d60ba9290199921c42e9
#
_cell.length_a   1.000
_cell.length_b   1.000
_cell.length_c   1.000
_cell.angle_alpha   90.00
_cell.angle_beta   90.00
_cell.angle_gamma   90.00
#
_symmetry.space_group_name_H-M   'P 1'
#
loop_
_entity.id
_entity.type
_entity.pdbx_description
1 polymer ?
#
loop_
_entity_poly.entity_id
_entity_poly.type
_entity_poly.pdbx_seq_one_letter_code
_entity_poly.pdbx_strand_id
1 'polypeptide(L)'
;MSTAVSAALGYDGSDMDGKRTPLHVFGRSRYDREIARLAIPAFGALIAEPIYLLTDTAIVGHLGTPQLGGLAVAMSILLSLFAVFIFLAYGTTATVSRLLGAGDEAEAAHQAVQSLWLAGMIGVAVVVVGLALSGPLVTLFGAEGAVRDHALVFLRISLFGVPAMLAVLAGTGYLRGLQ
;
A
#
# COMPACT_ATOMS: atom_id res chain seq x y z
N MET A 1 -14.78 -38.55 -34.08
CA MET A 1 -15.29 -37.61 -33.07
C MET A 1 -14.66 -36.22 -33.12
N SER A 2 -13.73 -35.99 -34.07
CA SER A 2 -12.97 -34.70 -34.22
C SER A 2 -13.61 -33.68 -35.19
N THR A 3 -14.46 -34.10 -36.11
CA THR A 3 -15.05 -33.24 -37.16
C THR A 3 -16.29 -32.44 -36.72
N ALA A 4 -16.98 -32.88 -35.66
CA ALA A 4 -18.17 -32.22 -35.18
C ALA A 4 -17.95 -31.02 -34.28
N VAL A 5 -16.77 -30.93 -33.66
CA VAL A 5 -16.38 -29.78 -32.79
C VAL A 5 -15.91 -28.57 -33.62
N SER A 6 -15.32 -28.82 -34.79
CA SER A 6 -14.84 -27.75 -35.69
C SER A 6 -15.97 -26.96 -36.35
N ALA A 7 -17.11 -27.62 -36.60
CA ALA A 7 -18.28 -26.98 -37.21
C ALA A 7 -19.07 -26.08 -36.26
N ALA A 8 -18.99 -26.33 -34.93
CA ALA A 8 -19.68 -25.56 -33.90
C ALA A 8 -18.98 -24.24 -33.53
N LEU A 9 -17.71 -24.09 -33.90
CA LEU A 9 -16.89 -22.92 -33.59
C LEU A 9 -16.70 -21.97 -34.79
N GLY A 10 -17.29 -22.27 -35.97
CA GLY A 10 -17.21 -21.39 -37.17
C GLY A 10 -15.77 -21.17 -37.65
N TYR A 11 -14.86 -22.12 -37.40
CA TYR A 11 -13.46 -22.00 -37.79
C TYR A 11 -13.28 -22.54 -39.22
N ASP A 12 -13.32 -21.64 -40.18
CA ASP A 12 -12.96 -21.93 -41.57
C ASP A 12 -11.43 -22.01 -41.69
N GLY A 13 -10.91 -23.22 -41.88
CA GLY A 13 -9.47 -23.51 -41.97
C GLY A 13 -8.79 -23.03 -43.27
N SER A 14 -9.40 -22.15 -44.07
CA SER A 14 -8.85 -21.70 -45.36
C SER A 14 -7.96 -20.45 -45.29
N ASP A 15 -7.74 -19.85 -44.14
CA ASP A 15 -6.95 -18.61 -43.97
C ASP A 15 -5.52 -18.85 -43.46
N MET A 16 -4.91 -19.98 -43.82
CA MET A 16 -3.49 -20.27 -43.55
C MET A 16 -2.57 -19.82 -44.68
N ASP A 17 -2.95 -18.75 -45.38
CA ASP A 17 -2.03 -18.11 -46.34
C ASP A 17 -1.31 -16.94 -45.63
N GLY A 18 -0.01 -17.10 -45.56
CA GLY A 18 0.99 -16.39 -44.74
C GLY A 18 1.04 -14.86 -44.87
N LYS A 19 -0.02 -14.15 -44.59
CA LYS A 19 0.07 -12.73 -44.26
C LYS A 19 0.51 -12.56 -42.81
N ARG A 20 1.83 -12.63 -42.61
CA ARG A 20 2.46 -12.03 -41.44
C ARG A 20 2.07 -10.56 -41.39
N THR A 21 0.98 -10.23 -40.69
CA THR A 21 0.71 -8.87 -40.29
C THR A 21 1.94 -8.38 -39.54
N PRO A 22 2.65 -7.35 -40.03
CA PRO A 22 3.73 -6.77 -39.25
C PRO A 22 3.13 -6.30 -37.93
N LEU A 23 3.62 -6.86 -36.84
CA LEU A 23 3.36 -6.33 -35.51
C LEU A 23 3.87 -4.89 -35.50
N HIS A 24 3.00 -3.94 -35.77
CA HIS A 24 3.25 -2.53 -35.53
C HIS A 24 3.34 -2.29 -34.02
N VAL A 25 4.44 -2.79 -33.42
CA VAL A 25 4.72 -2.69 -31.99
C VAL A 25 4.99 -1.23 -31.56
N PHE A 26 5.16 -0.31 -32.51
CA PHE A 26 5.44 1.11 -32.24
C PHE A 26 4.56 2.09 -33.02
N GLY A 27 3.30 1.74 -33.30
CA GLY A 27 2.31 2.73 -33.72
C GLY A 27 1.85 3.52 -32.51
N ARG A 28 2.06 4.85 -32.48
CA ARG A 28 1.45 5.74 -31.48
C ARG A 28 -0.07 5.52 -31.51
N SER A 29 -0.56 4.69 -30.61
CA SER A 29 -1.97 4.39 -30.46
C SER A 29 -2.67 5.60 -29.82
N ARG A 30 -3.93 5.81 -30.17
CA ARG A 30 -4.80 6.79 -29.50
C ARG A 30 -4.83 6.57 -27.96
N TYR A 31 -4.63 5.32 -27.54
CA TYR A 31 -4.55 4.91 -26.15
C TYR A 31 -3.24 5.30 -25.46
N ASP A 32 -2.12 5.50 -26.17
CA ASP A 32 -0.84 5.87 -25.59
C ASP A 32 -0.90 7.20 -24.83
N ARG A 33 -1.66 8.16 -25.39
CA ARG A 33 -1.89 9.46 -24.72
C ARG A 33 -2.72 9.31 -23.46
N GLU A 34 -3.73 8.44 -23.49
CA GLU A 34 -4.62 8.20 -22.36
C GLU A 34 -3.89 7.44 -21.24
N ILE A 35 -3.13 6.41 -21.61
CA ILE A 35 -2.23 5.67 -20.71
C ILE A 35 -1.22 6.62 -20.09
N ALA A 36 -0.53 7.43 -20.88
CA ALA A 36 0.46 8.38 -20.35
C ALA A 36 -0.17 9.43 -19.42
N ARG A 37 -1.38 9.91 -19.75
CA ARG A 37 -2.11 10.88 -18.92
C ARG A 37 -2.46 10.34 -17.53
N LEU A 38 -2.72 9.04 -17.42
CA LEU A 38 -3.00 8.36 -16.15
C LEU A 38 -1.72 7.87 -15.48
N ALA A 39 -0.76 7.36 -16.26
CA ALA A 39 0.47 6.79 -15.74
C ALA A 39 1.43 7.84 -15.16
N ILE A 40 1.56 9.02 -15.78
CA ILE A 40 2.51 10.04 -15.32
C ILE A 40 2.17 10.56 -13.91
N PRO A 41 0.92 10.96 -13.59
CA PRO A 41 0.57 11.36 -12.23
C PRO A 41 0.69 10.22 -11.23
N ALA A 42 0.29 8.99 -11.61
CA ALA A 42 0.42 7.82 -10.76
C ALA A 42 1.89 7.49 -10.47
N PHE A 43 2.76 7.56 -11.48
CA PHE A 43 4.20 7.38 -11.32
C PHE A 43 4.81 8.46 -10.43
N GLY A 44 4.40 9.72 -10.61
CA GLY A 44 4.82 10.83 -9.76
C GLY A 44 4.44 10.62 -8.28
N ALA A 45 3.24 10.11 -8.02
CA ALA A 45 2.82 9.77 -6.66
C ALA A 45 3.62 8.60 -6.07
N LEU A 46 3.90 7.55 -6.87
CA LEU A 46 4.65 6.38 -6.43
C LEU A 46 6.14 6.69 -6.16
N ILE A 47 6.75 7.61 -6.92
CA ILE A 47 8.16 7.95 -6.74
C ILE A 47 8.38 8.91 -5.55
N ALA A 48 7.34 9.58 -5.07
CA ALA A 48 7.43 10.50 -3.94
C ALA A 48 7.88 9.78 -2.66
N GLU A 49 7.41 8.57 -2.40
CA GLU A 49 7.76 7.79 -1.21
C GLU A 49 9.25 7.39 -1.19
N PRO A 50 9.83 6.77 -2.25
CA PRO A 50 11.26 6.50 -2.30
C PRO A 50 12.12 7.76 -2.15
N ILE A 51 11.75 8.88 -2.78
CA ILE A 51 12.50 10.13 -2.65
C ILE A 51 12.46 10.64 -1.21
N TYR A 52 11.29 10.58 -0.57
CA TYR A 52 11.14 10.96 0.83
C TYR A 52 12.05 10.12 1.72
N LEU A 53 12.03 8.78 1.59
CA LEU A 53 12.84 7.88 2.38
C LEU A 53 14.35 8.10 2.17
N LEU A 54 14.78 8.33 0.92
CA LEU A 54 16.18 8.64 0.61
C LEU A 54 16.61 9.97 1.23
N THR A 55 15.75 10.99 1.16
CA THR A 55 16.02 12.31 1.73
C THR A 55 16.11 12.24 3.24
N ASP A 56 15.17 11.58 3.90
CA ASP A 56 15.15 11.37 5.35
C ASP A 56 16.44 10.65 5.80
N THR A 57 16.76 9.54 5.15
CA THR A 57 17.99 8.76 5.42
C THR A 57 19.26 9.60 5.21
N ALA A 58 19.29 10.42 4.16
CA ALA A 58 20.44 11.28 3.91
C ALA A 58 20.59 12.37 4.99
N ILE A 59 19.51 13.01 5.40
CA ILE A 59 19.52 14.04 6.45
C ILE A 59 20.00 13.43 7.77
N VAL A 60 19.39 12.29 8.19
CA VAL A 60 19.77 11.65 9.44
C VAL A 60 21.17 11.06 9.39
N GLY A 61 21.60 10.56 8.21
CA GLY A 61 22.96 10.06 8.01
C GLY A 61 24.06 11.11 8.23
N HIS A 62 23.77 12.38 7.96
CA HIS A 62 24.71 13.49 8.24
C HIS A 62 24.85 13.80 9.74
N LEU A 63 23.90 13.38 10.58
CA LEU A 63 23.96 13.60 12.02
C LEU A 63 24.91 12.61 12.73
N GLY A 64 25.15 11.43 12.12
CA GLY A 64 26.07 10.42 12.63
C GLY A 64 25.53 9.00 12.57
N THR A 65 26.43 8.04 12.74
CA THR A 65 26.09 6.60 12.68
C THR A 65 25.09 6.15 13.74
N PRO A 66 25.16 6.59 15.02
CA PRO A 66 24.17 6.17 16.04
C PRO A 66 22.76 6.65 15.73
N GLN A 67 22.61 7.85 15.16
CA GLN A 67 21.30 8.40 14.77
C GLN A 67 20.70 7.61 13.63
N LEU A 68 21.51 7.30 12.61
CA LEU A 68 21.09 6.48 11.47
C LEU A 68 20.69 5.06 11.90
N GLY A 69 21.47 4.46 12.80
CA GLY A 69 21.15 3.15 13.39
C GLY A 69 19.84 3.20 14.19
N GLY A 70 19.61 4.25 14.97
CA GLY A 70 18.37 4.47 15.70
C GLY A 70 17.15 4.61 14.78
N LEU A 71 17.28 5.37 13.69
CA LEU A 71 16.26 5.49 12.66
C LEU A 71 15.94 4.12 12.04
N ALA A 72 16.95 3.34 11.64
CA ALA A 72 16.77 2.04 11.01
C ALA A 72 16.02 1.05 11.92
N VAL A 73 16.34 1.00 13.21
CA VAL A 73 15.66 0.16 14.19
C VAL A 73 14.20 0.60 14.36
N ALA A 74 13.96 1.90 14.57
CA ALA A 74 12.60 2.40 14.75
C ALA A 74 11.73 2.19 13.52
N MET A 75 12.28 2.42 12.31
CA MET A 75 11.58 2.14 11.04
C MET A 75 11.25 0.66 10.88
N SER A 76 12.14 -0.25 11.26
CA SER A 76 11.87 -1.70 11.22
C SER A 76 10.70 -2.10 12.11
N ILE A 77 10.59 -1.50 13.31
CA ILE A 77 9.46 -1.71 14.23
C ILE A 77 8.18 -1.17 13.62
N LEU A 78 8.20 0.06 13.07
CA LEU A 78 7.03 0.69 12.46
C LEU A 78 6.56 -0.06 11.20
N LEU A 79 7.48 -0.54 10.36
CA LEU A 79 7.13 -1.35 9.18
C LEU A 79 6.51 -2.70 9.58
N SER A 80 7.02 -3.33 10.64
CA SER A 80 6.42 -4.56 11.18
C SER A 80 5.01 -4.31 11.70
N LEU A 81 4.80 -3.18 12.38
CA LEU A 81 3.49 -2.75 12.85
C LEU A 81 2.54 -2.49 11.67
N PHE A 82 3.00 -1.78 10.64
CA PHE A 82 2.24 -1.54 9.42
C PHE A 82 1.82 -2.85 8.75
N ALA A 83 2.73 -3.82 8.62
CA ALA A 83 2.44 -5.11 8.01
C ALA A 83 1.35 -5.89 8.76
N VAL A 84 1.32 -5.79 10.10
CA VAL A 84 0.25 -6.41 10.90
C VAL A 84 -1.10 -5.78 10.61
N PHE A 85 -1.18 -4.46 10.44
CA PHE A 85 -2.45 -3.75 10.25
C PHE A 85 -2.91 -3.57 8.80
N ILE A 86 -2.15 -4.05 7.82
CA ILE A 86 -2.53 -3.96 6.41
C ILE A 86 -3.87 -4.66 6.10
N PHE A 87 -4.26 -5.66 6.94
CA PHE A 87 -5.56 -6.34 6.83
C PHE A 87 -6.74 -5.37 6.93
N LEU A 88 -6.56 -4.23 7.61
CA LEU A 88 -7.62 -3.22 7.77
C LEU A 88 -8.01 -2.63 6.40
N ALA A 89 -7.02 -2.36 5.53
CA ALA A 89 -7.27 -1.90 4.17
C ALA A 89 -7.99 -2.97 3.34
N TYR A 90 -7.49 -4.21 3.35
CA TYR A 90 -8.10 -5.30 2.58
C TYR A 90 -9.48 -5.69 3.08
N GLY A 91 -9.69 -5.72 4.39
CA GLY A 91 -11.00 -6.01 5.00
C GLY A 91 -12.04 -4.94 4.63
N THR A 92 -11.67 -3.68 4.70
CA THR A 92 -12.56 -2.56 4.30
C THR A 92 -12.87 -2.64 2.79
N THR A 93 -11.86 -2.85 1.93
CA THR A 93 -12.06 -2.99 0.49
C THR A 93 -13.06 -4.10 0.17
N ALA A 94 -12.86 -5.30 0.72
CA ALA A 94 -13.72 -6.46 0.43
C ALA A 94 -15.17 -6.24 0.89
N THR A 95 -15.37 -5.61 2.05
CA THR A 95 -16.71 -5.34 2.58
C THR A 95 -17.43 -4.29 1.76
N VAL A 96 -16.75 -3.19 1.42
CA VAL A 96 -17.32 -2.10 0.64
C VAL A 96 -17.68 -2.56 -0.78
N SER A 97 -16.78 -3.25 -1.48
CA SER A 97 -17.05 -3.78 -2.82
C SER A 97 -18.25 -4.72 -2.86
N ARG A 98 -18.42 -5.55 -1.83
CA ARG A 98 -19.58 -6.46 -1.71
C ARG A 98 -20.88 -5.69 -1.52
N LEU A 99 -20.90 -4.67 -0.67
CA LEU A 99 -22.09 -3.86 -0.40
C LEU A 99 -22.50 -3.05 -1.64
N LEU A 100 -21.54 -2.46 -2.34
CA LEU A 100 -21.78 -1.75 -3.59
C LEU A 100 -22.30 -2.70 -4.70
N GLY A 101 -21.72 -3.90 -4.80
CA GLY A 101 -22.21 -4.91 -5.73
C GLY A 101 -23.63 -5.40 -5.42
N ALA A 102 -24.10 -5.27 -4.17
CA ALA A 102 -25.45 -5.51 -3.75
C ALA A 102 -26.39 -4.31 -3.95
N GLY A 103 -25.88 -3.14 -4.39
CA GLY A 103 -26.64 -1.90 -4.57
C GLY A 103 -26.91 -1.14 -3.27
N ASP A 104 -26.24 -1.47 -2.17
CA ASP A 104 -26.45 -0.83 -0.87
C ASP A 104 -25.33 0.20 -0.59
N GLU A 105 -25.43 1.35 -1.28
CA GLU A 105 -24.48 2.45 -1.14
C GLU A 105 -24.51 3.07 0.26
N ALA A 106 -25.68 3.11 0.90
CA ALA A 106 -25.83 3.69 2.22
C ALA A 106 -25.07 2.87 3.28
N GLU A 107 -25.20 1.55 3.24
CA GLU A 107 -24.47 0.66 4.14
C GLU A 107 -22.97 0.65 3.83
N ALA A 108 -22.56 0.76 2.56
CA ALA A 108 -21.15 0.92 2.19
C ALA A 108 -20.53 2.17 2.80
N ALA A 109 -21.24 3.32 2.79
CA ALA A 109 -20.78 4.55 3.42
C ALA A 109 -20.75 4.42 4.96
N HIS A 110 -21.73 3.77 5.56
CA HIS A 110 -21.78 3.51 7.00
C HIS A 110 -20.60 2.64 7.44
N GLN A 111 -20.29 1.59 6.69
CA GLN A 111 -19.14 0.71 6.92
C GLN A 111 -17.80 1.47 6.84
N ALA A 112 -17.68 2.44 5.92
CA ALA A 112 -16.49 3.28 5.84
C ALA A 112 -16.28 4.09 7.11
N VAL A 113 -17.32 4.72 7.64
CA VAL A 113 -17.27 5.47 8.89
C VAL A 113 -16.90 4.56 10.07
N GLN A 114 -17.50 3.39 10.16
CA GLN A 114 -17.17 2.40 11.19
C GLN A 114 -15.70 1.97 11.12
N SER A 115 -15.18 1.74 9.89
CA SER A 115 -13.77 1.40 9.69
C SER A 115 -12.82 2.50 10.15
N LEU A 116 -13.17 3.77 9.94
CA LEU A 116 -12.39 4.91 10.42
C LEU A 116 -12.40 5.01 11.96
N TRP A 117 -13.56 4.81 12.59
CA TRP A 117 -13.65 4.75 14.05
C TRP A 117 -12.82 3.61 14.63
N LEU A 118 -12.92 2.42 14.04
CA LEU A 118 -12.14 1.26 14.44
C LEU A 118 -10.63 1.53 14.28
N ALA A 119 -10.21 2.12 13.16
CA ALA A 119 -8.83 2.52 12.92
C ALA A 119 -8.33 3.51 13.99
N GLY A 120 -9.14 4.49 14.35
CA GLY A 120 -8.82 5.46 15.40
C GLY A 120 -8.67 4.80 16.78
N MET A 121 -9.60 3.94 17.16
CA MET A 121 -9.55 3.21 18.45
C MET A 121 -8.34 2.29 18.53
N ILE A 122 -8.09 1.50 17.50
CA ILE A 122 -6.90 0.64 17.41
C ILE A 122 -5.64 1.51 17.43
N GLY A 123 -5.60 2.60 16.68
CA GLY A 123 -4.48 3.52 16.64
C GLY A 123 -4.12 4.08 18.01
N VAL A 124 -5.10 4.54 18.77
CA VAL A 124 -4.89 5.00 20.16
C VAL A 124 -4.39 3.88 21.07
N ALA A 125 -4.98 2.70 20.96
CA ALA A 125 -4.51 1.53 21.74
C ALA A 125 -3.05 1.19 21.41
N VAL A 126 -2.67 1.22 20.13
CA VAL A 126 -1.30 0.97 19.68
C VAL A 126 -0.34 2.05 20.20
N VAL A 127 -0.74 3.32 20.24
CA VAL A 127 0.09 4.38 20.85
C VAL A 127 0.36 4.07 22.32
N VAL A 128 -0.68 3.78 23.10
CA VAL A 128 -0.54 3.51 24.53
C VAL A 128 0.35 2.29 24.79
N VAL A 129 0.06 1.18 24.14
CA VAL A 129 0.83 -0.07 24.28
C VAL A 129 2.25 0.11 23.72
N GLY A 130 2.39 0.75 22.56
CA GLY A 130 3.68 1.00 21.93
C GLY A 130 4.60 1.89 22.77
N LEU A 131 4.05 2.93 23.39
CA LEU A 131 4.83 3.77 24.31
C LEU A 131 5.29 2.97 25.54
N ALA A 132 4.42 2.15 26.12
CA ALA A 132 4.75 1.31 27.26
C ALA A 132 5.82 0.25 26.92
N LEU A 133 5.73 -0.34 25.73
CA LEU A 133 6.63 -1.41 25.27
C LEU A 133 7.82 -0.89 24.43
N SER A 134 7.95 0.43 24.21
CA SER A 134 9.01 1.00 23.37
C SER A 134 10.42 0.54 23.78
N GLY A 135 10.71 0.50 25.09
CA GLY A 135 12.00 0.03 25.62
C GLY A 135 12.31 -1.43 25.28
N PRO A 136 11.46 -2.38 25.69
CA PRO A 136 11.60 -3.79 25.32
C PRO A 136 11.68 -4.04 23.83
N LEU A 137 10.84 -3.37 23.03
CA LEU A 137 10.82 -3.52 21.57
C LEU A 137 12.16 -3.11 20.94
N VAL A 138 12.67 -1.93 21.29
CA VAL A 138 13.95 -1.44 20.75
C VAL A 138 15.11 -2.35 21.13
N THR A 139 15.11 -2.89 22.34
CA THR A 139 16.12 -3.87 22.77
C THR A 139 15.99 -5.21 22.05
N LEU A 140 14.75 -5.68 21.80
CA LEU A 140 14.47 -6.91 21.04
C LEU A 140 15.00 -6.82 19.60
N PHE A 141 14.97 -5.64 19.01
CA PHE A 141 15.53 -5.37 17.67
C PHE A 141 17.04 -5.15 17.68
N GLY A 142 17.71 -5.42 18.82
CA GLY A 142 19.16 -5.44 18.95
C GLY A 142 19.82 -4.06 19.09
N ALA A 143 19.06 -3.01 19.45
CA ALA A 143 19.63 -1.69 19.65
C ALA A 143 20.22 -1.57 21.07
N GLU A 144 21.49 -1.12 21.15
CA GLU A 144 22.23 -0.89 22.40
C GLU A 144 22.87 0.50 22.42
N GLY A 145 23.23 0.97 23.59
CA GLY A 145 23.94 2.24 23.78
C GLY A 145 23.25 3.43 23.13
N ALA A 146 24.00 4.28 22.46
CA ALA A 146 23.50 5.50 21.81
C ALA A 146 22.46 5.20 20.70
N VAL A 147 22.58 4.08 20.00
CA VAL A 147 21.59 3.66 18.97
C VAL A 147 20.23 3.44 19.60
N ARG A 148 20.19 2.80 20.78
CA ARG A 148 18.96 2.56 21.53
C ARG A 148 18.28 3.87 21.94
N ASP A 149 19.06 4.85 22.42
CA ASP A 149 18.51 6.12 22.89
C ASP A 149 17.87 6.89 21.72
N HIS A 150 18.53 6.96 20.57
CA HIS A 150 17.98 7.58 19.37
C HIS A 150 16.76 6.82 18.81
N ALA A 151 16.80 5.48 18.81
CA ALA A 151 15.66 4.67 18.40
C ALA A 151 14.43 4.90 19.27
N LEU A 152 14.61 5.02 20.59
CA LEU A 152 13.51 5.29 21.52
C LEU A 152 12.87 6.66 21.28
N VAL A 153 13.68 7.69 21.09
CA VAL A 153 13.16 9.04 20.80
C VAL A 153 12.37 9.03 19.50
N PHE A 154 12.95 8.50 18.44
CA PHE A 154 12.30 8.44 17.11
C PHE A 154 11.01 7.61 17.18
N LEU A 155 11.06 6.41 17.74
CA LEU A 155 9.91 5.52 17.84
C LEU A 155 8.76 6.16 18.61
N ARG A 156 9.04 6.75 19.78
CA ARG A 156 8.01 7.38 20.61
C ARG A 156 7.31 8.53 19.91
N ILE A 157 8.05 9.37 19.19
CA ILE A 157 7.47 10.47 18.42
C ILE A 157 6.64 9.92 17.26
N SER A 158 7.14 8.94 16.52
CA SER A 158 6.47 8.36 15.37
C SER A 158 5.20 7.58 15.73
N LEU A 159 5.12 7.00 16.94
CA LEU A 159 3.92 6.31 17.40
C LEU A 159 2.68 7.21 17.42
N PHE A 160 2.81 8.51 17.68
CA PHE A 160 1.68 9.44 17.61
C PHE A 160 1.10 9.58 16.19
N GLY A 161 1.86 9.24 15.17
CA GLY A 161 1.39 9.20 13.77
C GLY A 161 0.57 7.94 13.43
N VAL A 162 0.63 6.88 14.24
CA VAL A 162 -0.01 5.60 13.94
C VAL A 162 -1.53 5.71 13.76
N PRO A 163 -2.29 6.44 14.59
CA PRO A 163 -3.73 6.58 14.39
C PRO A 163 -4.09 7.19 13.03
N ALA A 164 -3.34 8.21 12.59
CA ALA A 164 -3.52 8.83 11.29
C ALA A 164 -3.17 7.84 10.15
N MET A 165 -2.11 7.07 10.30
CA MET A 165 -1.70 6.04 9.34
C MET A 165 -2.79 4.95 9.20
N LEU A 166 -3.36 4.47 10.31
CA LEU A 166 -4.44 3.47 10.27
C LEU A 166 -5.72 4.05 9.65
N ALA A 167 -6.03 5.32 9.89
CA ALA A 167 -7.15 6.00 9.24
C ALA A 167 -6.93 6.09 7.72
N VAL A 168 -5.70 6.37 7.26
CA VAL A 168 -5.35 6.35 5.83
C VAL A 168 -5.51 4.95 5.24
N LEU A 169 -5.12 3.89 5.95
CA LEU A 169 -5.32 2.50 5.51
C LEU A 169 -6.81 2.18 5.33
N ALA A 170 -7.65 2.52 6.31
CA ALA A 170 -9.10 2.32 6.24
C ALA A 170 -9.72 3.12 5.09
N GLY A 171 -9.35 4.41 4.96
CA GLY A 171 -9.82 5.28 3.88
C GLY A 171 -9.40 4.80 2.49
N THR A 172 -8.16 4.36 2.35
CA THR A 172 -7.66 3.76 1.09
C THR A 172 -8.43 2.48 0.75
N GLY A 173 -8.75 1.66 1.76
CA GLY A 173 -9.58 0.48 1.60
C GLY A 173 -10.97 0.82 1.07
N TYR A 174 -11.61 1.86 1.59
CA TYR A 174 -12.88 2.36 1.09
C TYR A 174 -12.81 2.83 -0.36
N LEU A 175 -11.85 3.71 -0.67
CA LEU A 175 -11.69 4.25 -2.02
C LEU A 175 -11.40 3.16 -3.07
N ARG A 176 -10.66 2.12 -2.71
CA ARG A 176 -10.45 0.95 -3.58
C ARG A 176 -11.70 0.10 -3.74
N GLY A 177 -12.53 0.03 -2.70
CA GLY A 177 -13.81 -0.69 -2.76
C GLY A 177 -14.85 -0.01 -3.65
N LEU A 178 -14.70 1.29 -3.96
CA LEU A 178 -15.57 2.06 -4.87
C LEU A 178 -15.25 1.84 -6.36
N GLN A 179 -14.12 1.24 -6.71
CA GLN A 179 -13.68 0.98 -8.10
C GLN A 179 -14.17 -0.37 -8.60
#